data_ae62d35ce1d6321f85d7f4f84e9682b7
#
_entry.id   ae62d35ce1d6321f85d7f4f84e9682b7
#
_cell.length_a   1.000
_cell.length_b   1.000
_cell.length_c   1.000
_cell.angle_alpha   90.00
_cell.angle_beta   90.00
_cell.angle_gamma   90.00
#
_symmetry.space_group_name_H-M   'P 1'
#
loop_
_entity.id
_entity.type
_entity.pdbx_description
1 polymer ?
#
loop_
_entity_poly.entity_id
_entity_poly.type
_entity_poly.pdbx_seq_one_letter_code
_entity_poly.pdbx_strand_id
1 'polypeptide(L)'
;MPAYVQSGAFDGIAKDNFTLEVPESAIQQYQAASGWKDFKRIAAHHELVCRPSVACALSTEHKQKLVINAEGEWEVASKPDWCEVSPASGNKKTEVTLTIKGMAKNADSRDGKVVFRLKDKDYTHECSISQYGYEYGEDEWITLQKATKGNNGGINIVLLGDGFSAKDIASGKYLKDIKQEVEYFFGIEPYKTYRDYFNVYTAIPLSTESGVGTVNTIRYNRFNTTFTGGVGLKADYDEVFDYALGAPTVNKGNLNQTLIIMVPNSTDYGGICQMWEDGSAIAFCPQSTYDYPLDT
;
A
#
# COMPACT_ATOMS: atom_id res chain seq x y z
N MET A 1 35.68 -1.99 6.84
CA MET A 1 36.47 -3.08 6.20
C MET A 1 35.52 -4.01 5.47
N PRO A 2 35.88 -4.50 4.27
CA PRO A 2 35.10 -5.52 3.57
C PRO A 2 34.90 -6.76 4.45
N ALA A 3 33.69 -7.33 4.41
CA ALA A 3 33.43 -8.58 5.11
C ALA A 3 34.24 -9.73 4.49
N TYR A 4 34.59 -10.74 5.31
CA TYR A 4 35.22 -11.96 4.80
C TYR A 4 34.22 -12.71 3.89
N VAL A 5 34.69 -13.11 2.72
CA VAL A 5 33.91 -13.87 1.74
C VAL A 5 34.38 -15.31 1.75
N GLN A 6 33.47 -16.24 2.08
CA GLN A 6 33.73 -17.66 1.95
C GLN A 6 33.93 -18.06 0.48
N SER A 7 34.75 -19.07 0.25
CA SER A 7 34.92 -19.66 -1.09
C SER A 7 33.55 -20.11 -1.62
N GLY A 8 33.21 -19.74 -2.85
CA GLY A 8 31.91 -20.07 -3.46
C GLY A 8 30.75 -19.14 -3.17
N ALA A 9 30.90 -18.15 -2.28
CA ALA A 9 29.79 -17.24 -1.93
C ALA A 9 29.17 -16.50 -3.13
N PHE A 10 29.92 -16.34 -4.20
CA PHE A 10 29.48 -15.68 -5.44
C PHE A 10 29.51 -16.62 -6.66
N ASP A 11 29.45 -17.94 -6.43
CA ASP A 11 29.38 -18.91 -7.51
C ASP A 11 28.07 -18.73 -8.29
N GLY A 12 28.16 -18.75 -9.63
CA GLY A 12 27.01 -18.50 -10.49
C GLY A 12 26.68 -17.00 -10.74
N ILE A 13 27.35 -16.07 -10.04
CA ILE A 13 27.20 -14.63 -10.33
C ILE A 13 28.21 -14.22 -11.40
N ALA A 14 27.69 -13.67 -12.51
CA ALA A 14 28.54 -13.08 -13.57
C ALA A 14 29.12 -11.73 -13.10
N LYS A 15 30.17 -11.77 -12.27
CA LYS A 15 30.80 -10.60 -11.63
C LYS A 15 31.19 -9.49 -12.60
N ASP A 16 31.39 -9.85 -13.90
CA ASP A 16 31.69 -8.91 -14.96
C ASP A 16 30.50 -8.03 -15.37
N ASN A 17 29.29 -8.53 -15.15
CA ASN A 17 28.04 -7.87 -15.57
C ASN A 17 27.41 -7.01 -14.46
N PHE A 18 27.87 -7.16 -13.22
CA PHE A 18 27.34 -6.42 -12.08
C PHE A 18 28.32 -5.34 -11.61
N THR A 19 27.77 -4.23 -11.13
CA THR A 19 28.54 -3.21 -10.41
C THR A 19 28.37 -3.47 -8.92
N LEU A 20 29.48 -3.64 -8.21
CA LEU A 20 29.49 -3.67 -6.75
C LEU A 20 29.52 -2.23 -6.26
N GLU A 21 28.43 -1.79 -5.61
CA GLU A 21 28.39 -0.48 -4.98
C GLU A 21 28.81 -0.58 -3.52
N VAL A 22 29.76 0.26 -3.11
CA VAL A 22 30.33 0.29 -1.77
C VAL A 22 30.49 1.73 -1.32
N PRO A 23 30.58 2.01 0.00
CA PRO A 23 30.89 3.37 0.46
C PRO A 23 32.14 3.91 -0.24
N GLU A 24 32.09 5.15 -0.70
CA GLU A 24 33.20 5.78 -1.47
C GLU A 24 34.55 5.62 -0.77
N SER A 25 34.58 5.84 0.56
CA SER A 25 35.77 5.67 1.40
C SER A 25 36.29 4.24 1.49
N ALA A 26 35.51 3.25 1.06
CA ALA A 26 35.85 1.83 1.13
C ALA A 26 36.24 1.23 -0.23
N ILE A 27 36.10 1.93 -1.35
CA ILE A 27 36.34 1.43 -2.71
C ILE A 27 37.70 0.73 -2.81
N GLN A 28 38.78 1.40 -2.39
CA GLN A 28 40.14 0.85 -2.48
C GLN A 28 40.28 -0.43 -1.65
N GLN A 29 39.59 -0.50 -0.50
CA GLN A 29 39.60 -1.68 0.37
C GLN A 29 38.91 -2.87 -0.31
N TYR A 30 37.77 -2.64 -0.98
CA TYR A 30 37.05 -3.68 -1.71
C TYR A 30 37.79 -4.12 -2.96
N GLN A 31 38.46 -3.22 -3.68
CA GLN A 31 39.29 -3.52 -4.81
C GLN A 31 40.50 -4.40 -4.44
N ALA A 32 41.01 -4.33 -3.21
CA ALA A 32 42.09 -5.12 -2.71
C ALA A 32 41.69 -6.43 -2.01
N ALA A 33 40.40 -6.52 -1.55
CA ALA A 33 39.94 -7.62 -0.72
C ALA A 33 39.66 -8.89 -1.53
N SER A 34 40.11 -10.04 -1.01
CA SER A 34 39.87 -11.36 -1.62
C SER A 34 38.37 -11.64 -1.73
N GLY A 35 37.93 -12.18 -2.87
CA GLY A 35 36.54 -12.44 -3.20
C GLY A 35 35.78 -11.22 -3.74
N TRP A 36 36.08 -10.02 -3.25
CA TRP A 36 35.47 -8.77 -3.72
C TRP A 36 36.19 -8.18 -4.95
N LYS A 37 37.51 -8.25 -5.02
CA LYS A 37 38.31 -7.75 -6.12
C LYS A 37 37.99 -8.37 -7.49
N ASP A 38 37.26 -9.50 -7.48
CA ASP A 38 36.84 -10.19 -8.71
C ASP A 38 35.67 -9.47 -9.42
N PHE A 39 35.02 -8.52 -8.78
CA PHE A 39 34.08 -7.65 -9.45
C PHE A 39 34.81 -6.61 -10.28
N LYS A 40 34.60 -6.61 -11.61
CA LYS A 40 35.28 -5.68 -12.51
C LYS A 40 34.85 -4.22 -12.34
N ARG A 41 33.65 -4.02 -11.83
CA ARG A 41 33.09 -2.68 -11.58
C ARG A 41 32.80 -2.54 -10.10
N ILE A 42 33.63 -1.75 -9.41
CA ILE A 42 33.39 -1.35 -8.01
C ILE A 42 33.27 0.17 -8.03
N ALA A 43 32.08 0.67 -7.68
CA ALA A 43 31.70 2.08 -7.70
C ALA A 43 31.32 2.58 -6.32
N ALA A 44 31.30 3.90 -6.16
CA ALA A 44 30.77 4.52 -4.97
C ALA A 44 29.24 4.30 -4.87
N HIS A 45 28.82 3.79 -3.72
CA HIS A 45 27.41 3.82 -3.36
C HIS A 45 27.08 5.21 -2.80
N HIS A 46 26.20 5.92 -3.47
CA HIS A 46 25.66 7.18 -2.97
C HIS A 46 24.27 6.92 -2.41
N GLU A 47 24.13 7.04 -1.11
CA GLU A 47 22.85 6.87 -0.49
C GLU A 47 22.02 8.17 -0.65
N LEU A 48 21.08 8.13 -1.57
CA LEU A 48 19.95 9.03 -1.64
C LEU A 48 18.74 8.20 -2.07
N VAL A 49 17.87 7.91 -1.14
CA VAL A 49 16.70 7.06 -1.39
C VAL A 49 15.47 7.74 -0.81
N CYS A 50 14.41 7.82 -1.61
CA CYS A 50 13.07 8.21 -1.19
C CYS A 50 12.20 6.96 -1.00
N ARG A 51 11.52 6.83 0.11
CA ARG A 51 10.60 5.71 0.38
C ARG A 51 9.27 6.20 0.97
N PRO A 52 8.13 5.78 0.40
CA PRO A 52 8.02 5.09 -0.89
C PRO A 52 8.57 5.94 -2.05
N SER A 53 9.02 5.30 -3.14
CA SER A 53 9.49 5.98 -4.35
C SER A 53 8.36 6.23 -5.36
N VAL A 54 7.13 5.98 -4.95
CA VAL A 54 5.91 6.22 -5.70
C VAL A 54 4.89 6.94 -4.83
N ALA A 55 4.03 7.72 -5.46
CA ALA A 55 2.89 8.36 -4.83
C ALA A 55 1.71 8.34 -5.80
N CYS A 56 0.50 8.28 -5.28
CA CYS A 56 -0.67 8.40 -6.12
C CYS A 56 -1.78 9.15 -5.41
N ALA A 57 -2.70 9.76 -6.18
CA ALA A 57 -3.83 10.48 -5.65
C ALA A 57 -5.06 10.33 -6.57
N LEU A 58 -6.23 10.51 -5.99
CA LEU A 58 -7.49 10.72 -6.71
C LEU A 58 -7.72 12.22 -6.94
N SER A 59 -8.98 12.62 -7.13
CA SER A 59 -9.35 14.01 -7.45
C SER A 59 -9.11 14.99 -6.30
N THR A 60 -9.18 14.54 -5.05
CA THR A 60 -9.00 15.37 -3.86
C THR A 60 -7.53 15.67 -3.59
N GLU A 61 -7.25 16.73 -2.82
CA GLU A 61 -5.91 16.94 -2.30
C GLU A 61 -5.48 15.72 -1.48
N HIS A 62 -4.26 15.24 -1.72
CA HIS A 62 -3.68 14.10 -1.01
C HIS A 62 -2.34 14.48 -0.39
N LYS A 63 -2.10 14.00 0.82
CA LYS A 63 -0.83 14.19 1.54
C LYS A 63 -0.20 12.84 1.85
N GLN A 64 0.98 12.63 1.31
CA GLN A 64 1.74 11.41 1.54
C GLN A 64 3.06 11.70 2.26
N LYS A 65 3.35 10.90 3.28
CA LYS A 65 4.66 10.93 3.94
C LYS A 65 5.68 10.15 3.14
N LEU A 66 6.85 10.73 2.96
CA LEU A 66 8.01 10.11 2.36
C LEU A 66 9.17 10.20 3.36
N VAL A 67 10.06 9.24 3.33
CA VAL A 67 11.30 9.25 4.09
C VAL A 67 12.46 9.35 3.12
N ILE A 68 13.20 10.43 3.19
CA ILE A 68 14.46 10.59 2.46
C ILE A 68 15.59 10.08 3.35
N ASN A 69 16.34 9.09 2.86
CA ASN A 69 17.63 8.69 3.43
C ASN A 69 18.73 9.20 2.51
N ALA A 70 19.64 9.98 3.02
CA ALA A 70 20.74 10.57 2.27
C ALA A 70 22.05 10.48 3.05
N GLU A 71 23.18 10.40 2.36
CA GLU A 71 24.51 10.41 2.99
C GLU A 71 24.95 11.83 3.44
N GLY A 72 24.25 12.88 2.96
CA GLY A 72 24.56 14.27 3.25
C GLY A 72 23.36 15.19 3.05
N GLU A 73 23.63 16.46 2.74
CA GLU A 73 22.61 17.45 2.41
C GLU A 73 21.94 17.13 1.07
N TRP A 74 20.63 17.23 1.04
CA TRP A 74 19.82 17.01 -0.13
C TRP A 74 18.82 18.16 -0.34
N GLU A 75 18.30 18.27 -1.56
CA GLU A 75 17.27 19.24 -1.92
C GLU A 75 16.32 18.66 -2.97
N VAL A 76 15.14 19.27 -3.12
CA VAL A 76 14.24 19.03 -4.25
C VAL A 76 14.80 19.74 -5.48
N ALA A 77 15.26 18.99 -6.46
CA ALA A 77 15.81 19.52 -7.70
C ALA A 77 14.71 19.94 -8.69
N SER A 78 13.63 19.14 -8.76
CA SER A 78 12.46 19.49 -9.58
C SER A 78 11.19 18.79 -9.06
N LYS A 79 10.05 19.36 -9.38
CA LYS A 79 8.73 18.83 -9.07
C LYS A 79 7.68 19.41 -10.01
N PRO A 80 6.54 18.75 -10.21
CA PRO A 80 5.40 19.35 -10.91
C PRO A 80 4.81 20.56 -10.14
N ASP A 81 4.22 21.51 -10.83
CA ASP A 81 3.58 22.69 -10.23
C ASP A 81 2.36 22.34 -9.36
N TRP A 82 1.77 21.18 -9.60
CA TRP A 82 0.66 20.65 -8.82
C TRP A 82 1.09 19.81 -7.61
N CYS A 83 2.39 19.77 -7.29
CA CYS A 83 2.93 19.13 -6.11
C CYS A 83 3.71 20.09 -5.23
N GLU A 84 3.64 19.87 -3.93
CA GLU A 84 4.46 20.56 -2.93
C GLU A 84 5.19 19.54 -2.06
N VAL A 85 6.42 19.86 -1.68
CA VAL A 85 7.26 19.00 -0.82
C VAL A 85 7.74 19.83 0.35
N SER A 86 7.49 19.39 1.56
CA SER A 86 7.87 20.08 2.77
C SER A 86 8.48 19.13 3.82
N PRO A 87 9.70 19.37 4.30
CA PRO A 87 10.66 20.36 3.84
C PRO A 87 11.20 20.06 2.42
N ALA A 88 11.60 21.10 1.68
CA ALA A 88 12.16 20.95 0.32
C ALA A 88 13.67 20.66 0.31
N SER A 89 14.30 20.58 1.46
CA SER A 89 15.71 20.21 1.64
C SER A 89 15.91 19.65 3.05
N GLY A 90 17.00 18.94 3.25
CA GLY A 90 17.33 18.38 4.55
C GLY A 90 18.75 17.81 4.57
N ASN A 91 19.05 17.07 5.64
CA ASN A 91 20.32 16.40 5.81
C ASN A 91 20.06 15.00 6.38
N LYS A 92 20.72 14.00 5.84
CA LYS A 92 20.58 12.61 6.25
C LYS A 92 19.13 12.11 6.18
N LYS A 93 18.67 11.37 7.19
CA LYS A 93 17.30 10.87 7.26
C LYS A 93 16.33 12.00 7.59
N THR A 94 15.37 12.26 6.72
CA THR A 94 14.37 13.31 6.89
C THR A 94 13.00 12.81 6.45
N GLU A 95 11.97 13.00 7.28
CA GLU A 95 10.59 12.81 6.88
C GLU A 95 10.11 14.06 6.14
N VAL A 96 9.50 13.88 4.97
CA VAL A 96 8.91 14.94 4.17
C VAL A 96 7.45 14.64 3.87
N THR A 97 6.65 15.69 3.73
CA THR A 97 5.26 15.59 3.27
C THR A 97 5.20 16.01 1.82
N LEU A 98 4.78 15.11 0.95
CA LEU A 98 4.38 15.39 -0.42
C LEU A 98 2.90 15.72 -0.42
N THR A 99 2.54 16.94 -0.84
CA THR A 99 1.15 17.35 -1.06
C THR A 99 0.86 17.38 -2.56
N ILE A 100 -0.12 16.59 -2.99
CA ILE A 100 -0.62 16.53 -4.36
C ILE A 100 -1.91 17.34 -4.39
N LYS A 101 -1.93 18.45 -5.14
CA LYS A 101 -3.10 19.34 -5.23
C LYS A 101 -4.26 18.65 -5.93
N GLY A 102 -5.47 18.93 -5.49
CA GLY A 102 -6.68 18.39 -6.10
C GLY A 102 -6.82 18.73 -7.60
N MET A 103 -7.62 17.94 -8.28
CA MET A 103 -8.00 18.14 -9.70
C MET A 103 -9.49 17.89 -9.88
N ALA A 104 -10.04 18.22 -11.07
CA ALA A 104 -11.44 17.96 -11.37
C ALA A 104 -11.72 16.45 -11.41
N LYS A 105 -12.90 16.03 -10.89
CA LYS A 105 -13.31 14.63 -10.83
C LYS A 105 -13.33 13.91 -12.17
N ASN A 106 -13.55 14.65 -13.26
CA ASN A 106 -13.62 14.15 -14.63
C ASN A 106 -12.38 14.52 -15.46
N ALA A 107 -11.30 14.97 -14.82
CA ALA A 107 -10.08 15.29 -15.54
C ALA A 107 -9.33 14.03 -15.96
N ASP A 108 -8.59 14.12 -17.06
CA ASP A 108 -7.67 13.09 -17.47
C ASP A 108 -6.58 12.87 -16.41
N SER A 109 -6.06 11.66 -16.34
CA SER A 109 -4.94 11.33 -15.44
C SER A 109 -3.71 12.17 -15.79
N ARG A 110 -2.90 12.46 -14.78
CA ARG A 110 -1.60 13.12 -14.94
C ARG A 110 -0.51 12.39 -14.17
N ASP A 111 0.66 12.36 -14.77
CA ASP A 111 1.87 11.78 -14.19
C ASP A 111 2.94 12.84 -14.00
N GLY A 112 3.81 12.63 -13.04
CA GLY A 112 4.91 13.52 -12.75
C GLY A 112 5.97 12.84 -11.89
N LYS A 113 7.02 13.59 -11.58
CA LYS A 113 8.11 13.13 -10.73
C LYS A 113 8.57 14.25 -9.81
N VAL A 114 8.84 13.91 -8.56
CA VAL A 114 9.69 14.72 -7.69
C VAL A 114 11.09 14.16 -7.77
N VAL A 115 12.05 15.00 -8.09
CA VAL A 115 13.46 14.63 -8.16
C VAL A 115 14.18 15.23 -6.96
N PHE A 116 14.77 14.37 -6.16
CA PHE A 116 15.67 14.74 -5.05
C PHE A 116 17.10 14.67 -5.53
N ARG A 117 17.99 15.54 -5.03
CA ARG A 117 19.40 15.60 -5.40
C ARG A 117 20.27 15.80 -4.14
N LEU A 118 21.42 15.12 -4.10
CA LEU A 118 22.50 15.47 -3.17
C LEU A 118 23.15 16.79 -3.61
N LYS A 119 23.35 17.74 -2.67
CA LYS A 119 23.85 19.07 -3.04
C LYS A 119 25.26 19.08 -3.60
N ASP A 120 26.14 18.23 -3.06
CA ASP A 120 27.54 18.21 -3.39
C ASP A 120 27.92 17.12 -4.41
N LYS A 121 26.93 16.40 -4.95
CA LYS A 121 27.15 15.28 -5.88
C LYS A 121 26.09 15.29 -6.98
N ASP A 122 26.49 14.88 -8.15
CA ASP A 122 25.56 14.65 -9.27
C ASP A 122 24.86 13.29 -9.10
N TYR A 123 24.07 13.17 -8.02
CA TYR A 123 23.28 11.98 -7.71
C TYR A 123 21.87 12.35 -7.37
N THR A 124 20.92 11.72 -8.05
CA THR A 124 19.48 11.99 -7.91
C THR A 124 18.69 10.74 -7.61
N HIS A 125 17.55 10.92 -6.96
CA HIS A 125 16.52 9.88 -6.77
C HIS A 125 15.15 10.44 -7.11
N GLU A 126 14.32 9.63 -7.79
CA GLU A 126 12.99 10.06 -8.25
C GLU A 126 11.89 9.42 -7.41
N CYS A 127 10.86 10.20 -7.10
CA CYS A 127 9.57 9.70 -6.64
C CYS A 127 8.55 9.94 -7.77
N SER A 128 8.04 8.86 -8.35
CA SER A 128 7.02 8.94 -9.40
C SER A 128 5.65 9.22 -8.80
N ILE A 129 4.87 10.10 -9.44
CA ILE A 129 3.55 10.50 -8.96
C ILE A 129 2.55 10.28 -10.08
N SER A 130 1.40 9.67 -9.75
CA SER A 130 0.26 9.57 -10.66
C SER A 130 -1.01 10.09 -9.97
N GLN A 131 -1.84 10.82 -10.71
CA GLN A 131 -3.12 11.30 -10.21
C GLN A 131 -4.24 11.06 -11.21
N TYR A 132 -5.39 10.63 -10.72
CA TYR A 132 -6.55 10.25 -11.53
C TYR A 132 -7.78 11.04 -11.12
N GLY A 133 -8.52 11.55 -12.12
CA GLY A 133 -9.88 12.03 -11.91
C GLY A 133 -10.79 10.88 -11.51
N TYR A 134 -11.57 11.06 -10.44
CA TYR A 134 -12.53 10.05 -9.98
C TYR A 134 -13.70 10.68 -9.27
N GLU A 135 -14.87 10.05 -9.36
CA GLU A 135 -16.13 10.62 -8.82
C GLU A 135 -16.18 10.67 -7.29
N TYR A 136 -15.52 9.72 -6.60
CA TYR A 136 -15.41 9.69 -5.15
C TYR A 136 -14.07 10.26 -4.68
N GLY A 137 -14.09 10.93 -3.53
CA GLY A 137 -12.88 11.34 -2.83
C GLY A 137 -12.22 10.19 -2.09
N GLU A 138 -10.94 10.36 -1.74
CA GLU A 138 -10.28 9.49 -0.78
C GLU A 138 -11.05 9.50 0.55
N ASP A 139 -11.17 8.34 1.18
CA ASP A 139 -11.89 8.10 2.44
C ASP A 139 -13.41 8.40 2.37
N GLU A 140 -13.97 8.68 1.18
CA GLU A 140 -15.40 8.89 1.01
C GLU A 140 -16.18 7.58 1.21
N TRP A 141 -17.24 7.64 2.05
CA TRP A 141 -18.08 6.49 2.37
C TRP A 141 -19.19 6.30 1.35
N ILE A 142 -19.41 5.04 0.96
CA ILE A 142 -20.43 4.61 0.01
C ILE A 142 -21.38 3.62 0.71
N THR A 143 -22.67 3.87 0.65
CA THR A 143 -23.68 2.90 1.06
C THR A 143 -24.01 1.97 -0.11
N LEU A 144 -23.65 0.71 -0.03
CA LEU A 144 -23.95 -0.29 -1.05
C LEU A 144 -25.36 -0.89 -0.87
N GLN A 145 -25.78 -1.06 0.39
CA GLN A 145 -27.11 -1.56 0.74
C GLN A 145 -27.57 -0.96 2.08
N LYS A 146 -28.88 -0.72 2.19
CA LYS A 146 -29.55 -0.36 3.46
C LYS A 146 -30.46 -1.49 3.88
N ALA A 147 -30.45 -1.81 5.17
CA ALA A 147 -31.42 -2.72 5.77
C ALA A 147 -32.84 -2.19 5.57
N THR A 148 -33.75 -3.06 5.17
CA THR A 148 -35.19 -2.78 5.04
C THR A 148 -36.03 -3.49 6.11
N LYS A 149 -35.40 -4.39 6.87
CA LYS A 149 -35.96 -5.18 7.95
C LYS A 149 -35.13 -5.04 9.22
N GLY A 150 -35.69 -5.33 10.35
CA GLY A 150 -35.04 -5.26 11.68
C GLY A 150 -35.46 -4.05 12.50
N ASN A 151 -35.58 -4.25 13.81
CA ASN A 151 -36.13 -3.23 14.74
C ASN A 151 -35.09 -2.20 15.20
N ASN A 152 -33.77 -2.47 14.99
CA ASN A 152 -32.67 -1.68 15.53
C ASN A 152 -31.71 -1.13 14.42
N GLY A 153 -32.26 -0.84 13.24
CA GLY A 153 -31.46 -0.25 12.16
C GLY A 153 -30.62 -1.24 11.34
N GLY A 154 -30.73 -2.55 11.60
CA GLY A 154 -30.05 -3.60 10.84
C GLY A 154 -28.68 -3.98 11.38
N ILE A 155 -28.07 -4.98 10.77
CA ILE A 155 -26.73 -5.49 11.06
C ILE A 155 -25.75 -4.80 10.10
N ASN A 156 -24.65 -4.30 10.60
CA ASN A 156 -23.69 -3.60 9.77
C ASN A 156 -22.61 -4.53 9.22
N ILE A 157 -22.34 -4.39 7.94
CA ILE A 157 -21.16 -4.97 7.26
C ILE A 157 -20.37 -3.80 6.68
N VAL A 158 -19.07 -3.79 6.95
CA VAL A 158 -18.10 -2.82 6.41
C VAL A 158 -17.09 -3.58 5.58
N LEU A 159 -17.05 -3.33 4.26
CA LEU A 159 -16.03 -3.89 3.39
C LEU A 159 -14.96 -2.83 3.12
N LEU A 160 -13.70 -3.17 3.37
CA LEU A 160 -12.55 -2.28 3.16
C LEU A 160 -11.53 -2.98 2.27
N GLY A 161 -11.23 -2.39 1.14
CA GLY A 161 -10.14 -2.88 0.30
C GLY A 161 -8.79 -2.38 0.78
N ASP A 162 -7.74 -3.17 0.60
CA ASP A 162 -6.37 -2.72 0.80
C ASP A 162 -5.47 -3.12 -0.36
N GLY A 163 -4.45 -2.32 -0.64
CA GLY A 163 -3.59 -2.50 -1.81
C GLY A 163 -4.24 -2.03 -3.12
N PHE A 164 -5.24 -1.16 -3.08
CA PHE A 164 -5.80 -0.53 -4.27
C PHE A 164 -5.21 0.87 -4.45
N SER A 165 -4.40 1.02 -5.49
CA SER A 165 -3.84 2.32 -5.89
C SER A 165 -4.89 3.23 -6.53
N ALA A 166 -4.56 4.51 -6.73
CA ALA A 166 -5.45 5.44 -7.43
C ALA A 166 -5.84 4.93 -8.84
N LYS A 167 -4.93 4.23 -9.52
CA LYS A 167 -5.22 3.60 -10.82
C LYS A 167 -6.25 2.48 -10.70
N ASP A 168 -6.13 1.61 -9.69
CA ASP A 168 -7.08 0.51 -9.48
C ASP A 168 -8.48 1.05 -9.16
N ILE A 169 -8.53 2.11 -8.34
CA ILE A 169 -9.79 2.76 -7.97
C ILE A 169 -10.42 3.44 -9.19
N ALA A 170 -9.66 4.29 -9.89
CA ALA A 170 -10.15 5.04 -11.05
C ALA A 170 -10.57 4.15 -12.24
N SER A 171 -9.94 2.98 -12.39
CA SER A 171 -10.35 1.98 -13.40
C SER A 171 -11.68 1.27 -13.07
N GLY A 172 -12.24 1.49 -11.88
CA GLY A 172 -13.43 0.79 -11.39
C GLY A 172 -13.17 -0.58 -10.80
N LYS A 173 -11.89 -1.05 -10.83
CA LYS A 173 -11.53 -2.36 -10.28
C LYS A 173 -11.95 -2.47 -8.81
N TYR A 174 -11.62 -1.48 -7.99
CA TYR A 174 -11.95 -1.48 -6.57
C TYR A 174 -13.44 -1.75 -6.29
N LEU A 175 -14.33 -0.90 -6.82
CA LEU A 175 -15.76 -1.04 -6.58
C LEU A 175 -16.35 -2.31 -7.20
N LYS A 176 -15.78 -2.78 -8.31
CA LYS A 176 -16.16 -4.08 -8.90
C LYS A 176 -15.85 -5.21 -7.93
N ASP A 177 -14.64 -5.25 -7.39
CA ASP A 177 -14.17 -6.30 -6.51
C ASP A 177 -14.96 -6.30 -5.18
N ILE A 178 -15.18 -5.13 -4.58
CA ILE A 178 -16.01 -4.97 -3.39
C ILE A 178 -17.45 -5.47 -3.62
N LYS A 179 -18.08 -5.08 -4.73
CA LYS A 179 -19.45 -5.52 -5.05
C LYS A 179 -19.52 -7.03 -5.30
N GLN A 180 -18.50 -7.60 -5.90
CA GLN A 180 -18.41 -9.05 -6.10
C GLN A 180 -18.34 -9.80 -4.77
N GLU A 181 -17.56 -9.30 -3.81
CA GLU A 181 -17.45 -9.88 -2.47
C GLU A 181 -18.79 -9.80 -1.72
N VAL A 182 -19.53 -8.69 -1.86
CA VAL A 182 -20.89 -8.56 -1.30
C VAL A 182 -21.81 -9.66 -1.86
N GLU A 183 -21.78 -9.91 -3.16
CA GLU A 183 -22.62 -10.94 -3.77
C GLU A 183 -22.19 -12.37 -3.37
N TYR A 184 -20.90 -12.63 -3.17
CA TYR A 184 -20.44 -13.90 -2.61
C TYR A 184 -20.93 -14.12 -1.19
N PHE A 185 -20.80 -13.11 -0.32
CA PHE A 185 -21.29 -13.17 1.06
C PHE A 185 -22.78 -13.50 1.12
N PHE A 186 -23.61 -12.80 0.33
CA PHE A 186 -25.05 -13.04 0.26
C PHE A 186 -25.45 -14.20 -0.66
N GLY A 187 -24.51 -14.90 -1.25
CA GLY A 187 -24.73 -16.17 -1.94
C GLY A 187 -24.87 -17.36 -0.98
N ILE A 188 -24.42 -17.21 0.29
CA ILE A 188 -24.32 -18.27 1.29
C ILE A 188 -25.47 -18.17 2.30
N GLU A 189 -26.11 -19.32 2.64
CA GLU A 189 -27.07 -19.37 3.74
C GLU A 189 -26.34 -19.34 5.10
N PRO A 190 -26.90 -18.68 6.12
CA PRO A 190 -28.23 -18.05 6.19
C PRO A 190 -28.25 -16.59 5.67
N TYR A 191 -27.12 -16.01 5.28
CA TYR A 191 -27.01 -14.58 4.91
C TYR A 191 -27.88 -14.22 3.72
N LYS A 192 -28.02 -15.14 2.75
CA LYS A 192 -28.88 -14.99 1.59
C LYS A 192 -30.34 -14.76 2.00
N THR A 193 -30.87 -15.61 2.88
CA THR A 193 -32.25 -15.49 3.39
C THR A 193 -32.46 -14.22 4.21
N TYR A 194 -31.45 -13.76 4.95
CA TYR A 194 -31.55 -12.59 5.83
C TYR A 194 -30.95 -11.32 5.24
N ARG A 195 -30.67 -11.27 3.94
CA ARG A 195 -30.04 -10.13 3.26
C ARG A 195 -30.68 -8.77 3.61
N ASP A 196 -32.01 -8.71 3.70
CA ASP A 196 -32.75 -7.49 3.98
C ASP A 196 -32.51 -6.89 5.38
N TYR A 197 -31.81 -7.61 6.26
CA TYR A 197 -31.48 -7.15 7.61
C TYR A 197 -30.11 -6.46 7.69
N PHE A 198 -29.37 -6.38 6.57
CA PHE A 198 -28.00 -5.87 6.56
C PHE A 198 -27.89 -4.48 5.92
N ASN A 199 -27.13 -3.61 6.58
CA ASN A 199 -26.52 -2.45 5.97
C ASN A 199 -25.13 -2.83 5.47
N VAL A 200 -24.77 -2.40 4.28
CA VAL A 200 -23.47 -2.68 3.69
C VAL A 200 -22.81 -1.38 3.27
N TYR A 201 -21.63 -1.13 3.79
CA TYR A 201 -20.84 0.07 3.55
C TYR A 201 -19.47 -0.29 3.00
N THR A 202 -18.93 0.60 2.20
CA THR A 202 -17.53 0.65 1.84
C THR A 202 -17.04 2.09 1.84
N ALA A 203 -15.75 2.30 1.84
CA ALA A 203 -15.14 3.61 1.62
C ALA A 203 -14.15 3.52 0.46
N ILE A 204 -13.43 4.59 0.18
CA ILE A 204 -12.37 4.64 -0.83
C ILE A 204 -10.99 4.75 -0.14
N PRO A 205 -10.49 3.67 0.50
CA PRO A 205 -9.17 3.69 1.12
C PRO A 205 -8.09 3.64 0.03
N LEU A 206 -7.31 4.71 -0.07
CA LEU A 206 -6.25 4.81 -1.07
C LEU A 206 -4.95 4.19 -0.55
N SER A 207 -4.44 3.18 -1.24
CA SER A 207 -3.10 2.65 -1.05
C SER A 207 -2.12 3.31 -2.01
N THR A 208 -0.90 3.54 -1.55
CA THR A 208 0.17 4.12 -2.39
C THR A 208 0.55 3.20 -3.55
N GLU A 209 0.51 1.88 -3.31
CA GLU A 209 0.89 0.86 -4.29
C GLU A 209 -0.25 -0.15 -4.51
N SER A 210 -0.29 -0.70 -5.71
CA SER A 210 -1.18 -1.82 -6.06
C SER A 210 -0.66 -3.13 -5.47
N GLY A 211 -1.58 -3.96 -4.96
CA GLY A 211 -1.27 -5.24 -4.31
C GLY A 211 -0.92 -5.10 -2.83
N VAL A 212 -0.88 -6.22 -2.14
CA VAL A 212 -0.56 -6.29 -0.71
C VAL A 212 0.82 -6.90 -0.47
N GLY A 213 1.37 -6.70 0.74
CA GLY A 213 2.66 -7.22 1.13
C GLY A 213 2.68 -8.76 1.26
N THR A 214 3.87 -9.33 1.24
CA THR A 214 4.14 -10.74 1.54
C THR A 214 5.33 -10.84 2.50
N VAL A 215 5.67 -12.05 2.94
CA VAL A 215 6.88 -12.28 3.77
C VAL A 215 8.17 -11.78 3.10
N ASN A 216 8.19 -11.64 1.78
CA ASN A 216 9.36 -11.25 0.99
C ASN A 216 9.22 -9.86 0.33
N THR A 217 8.03 -9.25 0.38
CA THR A 217 7.74 -8.00 -0.34
C THR A 217 7.02 -7.02 0.55
N ILE A 218 7.59 -5.85 0.73
CA ILE A 218 6.94 -4.73 1.42
C ILE A 218 6.12 -3.96 0.38
N ARG A 219 4.85 -3.63 0.74
CA ARG A 219 3.98 -2.72 -0.01
C ARG A 219 3.48 -1.60 0.90
N TYR A 220 3.33 -0.43 0.33
CA TYR A 220 2.82 0.73 1.06
C TYR A 220 1.30 0.84 0.86
N ASN A 221 0.57 0.12 1.70
CA ASN A 221 -0.89 0.01 1.66
C ASN A 221 -1.51 0.87 2.76
N ARG A 222 -2.82 1.12 2.64
CA ARG A 222 -3.57 1.93 3.60
C ARG A 222 -3.60 1.30 4.99
N PHE A 223 -3.77 -0.03 5.06
CA PHE A 223 -3.88 -0.79 6.30
C PHE A 223 -2.72 -1.77 6.51
N ASN A 224 -1.63 -1.66 5.75
CA ASN A 224 -0.46 -2.54 5.83
C ASN A 224 -0.79 -4.03 5.73
N THR A 225 -1.83 -4.39 4.94
CA THR A 225 -2.20 -5.79 4.75
C THR A 225 -1.04 -6.58 4.14
N THR A 226 -0.74 -7.73 4.75
CA THR A 226 0.42 -8.55 4.37
C THR A 226 0.12 -10.02 4.57
N PHE A 227 0.47 -10.85 3.58
CA PHE A 227 0.50 -12.30 3.73
C PHE A 227 1.65 -12.72 4.64
N THR A 228 1.36 -13.50 5.68
CA THR A 228 2.33 -13.94 6.70
C THR A 228 2.92 -15.33 6.42
N GLY A 229 2.53 -15.93 5.30
CA GLY A 229 2.84 -17.29 4.88
C GLY A 229 1.63 -18.21 5.01
N GLY A 230 1.56 -19.23 4.16
CA GLY A 230 0.37 -20.08 4.03
C GLY A 230 -0.87 -19.26 3.70
N VAL A 231 -1.97 -19.47 4.43
CA VAL A 231 -3.24 -18.76 4.26
C VAL A 231 -3.36 -17.50 5.13
N GLY A 232 -2.36 -17.23 5.98
CA GLY A 232 -2.41 -16.18 6.99
C GLY A 232 -2.27 -14.78 6.40
N LEU A 233 -3.09 -13.85 6.89
CA LEU A 233 -2.99 -12.42 6.63
C LEU A 233 -2.98 -11.65 7.95
N LYS A 234 -2.41 -10.46 7.91
CA LYS A 234 -2.49 -9.47 8.99
C LYS A 234 -2.61 -8.07 8.39
N ALA A 235 -3.11 -7.14 9.20
CA ALA A 235 -3.16 -5.72 8.89
C ALA A 235 -2.83 -4.90 10.15
N ASP A 236 -2.83 -3.60 10.05
CA ASP A 236 -2.92 -2.70 11.20
C ASP A 236 -4.37 -2.68 11.71
N TYR A 237 -4.66 -3.55 12.66
CA TYR A 237 -6.02 -3.78 13.14
C TYR A 237 -6.63 -2.54 13.79
N ASP A 238 -5.86 -1.78 14.53
CA ASP A 238 -6.32 -0.56 15.19
C ASP A 238 -6.76 0.46 14.12
N GLU A 239 -5.97 0.63 13.07
CA GLU A 239 -6.32 1.50 11.95
C GLU A 239 -7.58 1.03 11.21
N VAL A 240 -7.75 -0.29 11.03
CA VAL A 240 -8.96 -0.86 10.40
C VAL A 240 -10.20 -0.58 11.24
N PHE A 241 -10.12 -0.76 12.57
CA PHE A 241 -11.24 -0.47 13.46
C PHE A 241 -11.57 1.02 13.51
N ASP A 242 -10.55 1.87 13.66
CA ASP A 242 -10.75 3.33 13.68
C ASP A 242 -11.34 3.82 12.35
N TYR A 243 -10.91 3.25 11.23
CA TYR A 243 -11.47 3.57 9.93
C TYR A 243 -12.95 3.14 9.80
N ALA A 244 -13.27 1.93 10.26
CA ALA A 244 -14.65 1.40 10.22
C ALA A 244 -15.66 2.24 11.03
N LEU A 245 -15.20 2.95 12.08
CA LEU A 245 -16.02 3.89 12.83
C LEU A 245 -16.51 5.10 12.00
N GLY A 246 -15.94 5.35 10.83
CA GLY A 246 -16.41 6.36 9.87
C GLY A 246 -17.65 5.93 9.08
N ALA A 247 -18.05 4.66 9.11
CA ALA A 247 -19.24 4.18 8.40
C ALA A 247 -20.52 4.77 9.00
N PRO A 248 -21.56 5.09 8.19
CA PRO A 248 -22.69 5.93 8.60
C PRO A 248 -23.45 5.48 9.86
N THR A 249 -23.51 4.18 10.14
CA THR A 249 -24.27 3.65 11.30
C THR A 249 -23.40 2.90 12.31
N VAL A 250 -22.07 2.92 12.09
CA VAL A 250 -21.11 2.27 12.98
C VAL A 250 -20.60 3.26 14.03
N ASN A 251 -20.48 2.81 15.25
CA ASN A 251 -19.95 3.58 16.36
C ASN A 251 -19.34 2.64 17.41
N LYS A 252 -18.67 3.19 18.41
CA LYS A 252 -18.01 2.40 19.46
C LYS A 252 -18.96 1.45 20.22
N GLY A 253 -20.25 1.75 20.28
CA GLY A 253 -21.24 0.92 20.98
C GLY A 253 -21.75 -0.28 20.18
N ASN A 254 -21.51 -0.32 18.86
CA ASN A 254 -21.92 -1.42 18.00
C ASN A 254 -20.79 -1.98 17.11
N LEU A 255 -19.56 -1.55 17.31
CA LEU A 255 -18.41 -2.02 16.52
C LEU A 255 -18.23 -3.55 16.64
N ASN A 256 -18.40 -4.10 17.84
CA ASN A 256 -18.36 -5.53 18.10
C ASN A 256 -19.57 -6.34 17.55
N GLN A 257 -20.55 -5.66 16.98
CA GLN A 257 -21.69 -6.23 16.26
C GLN A 257 -21.63 -5.93 14.76
N THR A 258 -20.55 -5.30 14.32
CA THR A 258 -20.29 -4.95 12.93
C THR A 258 -19.30 -5.96 12.34
N LEU A 259 -19.67 -6.61 11.24
CA LEU A 259 -18.76 -7.47 10.52
C LEU A 259 -17.85 -6.60 9.62
N ILE A 260 -16.54 -6.67 9.86
CA ILE A 260 -15.56 -5.99 9.03
C ILE A 260 -14.92 -7.03 8.10
N ILE A 261 -14.98 -6.79 6.80
CA ILE A 261 -14.39 -7.64 5.77
C ILE A 261 -13.30 -6.85 5.05
N MET A 262 -12.06 -7.29 5.20
CA MET A 262 -10.94 -6.79 4.44
C MET A 262 -10.86 -7.52 3.11
N VAL A 263 -10.77 -6.77 2.01
CA VAL A 263 -10.64 -7.30 0.64
C VAL A 263 -9.26 -6.91 0.10
N PRO A 264 -8.23 -7.73 0.33
CA PRO A 264 -6.90 -7.49 -0.21
C PRO A 264 -6.89 -7.53 -1.74
N ASN A 265 -6.21 -6.57 -2.38
CA ASN A 265 -5.98 -6.59 -3.82
C ASN A 265 -4.92 -7.64 -4.17
N SER A 266 -5.29 -8.90 -4.09
CA SER A 266 -4.45 -10.05 -4.41
C SER A 266 -5.30 -11.21 -4.88
N THR A 267 -4.75 -11.98 -5.81
CA THR A 267 -5.31 -13.26 -6.25
C THR A 267 -4.67 -14.45 -5.55
N ASP A 268 -3.76 -14.21 -4.61
CA ASP A 268 -3.14 -15.26 -3.83
C ASP A 268 -4.19 -15.93 -2.92
N TYR A 269 -4.05 -17.24 -2.78
CA TYR A 269 -4.92 -18.02 -1.90
C TYR A 269 -4.65 -17.68 -0.44
N GLY A 270 -5.71 -17.38 0.30
CA GLY A 270 -5.64 -17.09 1.72
C GLY A 270 -7.04 -16.79 2.28
N GLY A 271 -7.08 -16.56 3.56
CA GLY A 271 -8.29 -16.16 4.27
C GLY A 271 -8.17 -16.51 5.74
N ILE A 272 -8.47 -15.56 6.59
CA ILE A 272 -8.45 -15.72 8.04
C ILE A 272 -9.48 -14.78 8.64
N CYS A 273 -10.10 -15.19 9.74
CA CYS A 273 -10.87 -14.31 10.59
C CYS A 273 -10.15 -14.14 11.93
N GLN A 274 -9.83 -12.90 12.27
CA GLN A 274 -9.29 -12.54 13.58
C GLN A 274 -10.44 -12.05 14.44
N MET A 275 -10.57 -12.63 15.64
CA MET A 275 -11.60 -12.26 16.62
C MET A 275 -10.96 -11.84 17.93
N TRP A 276 -11.60 -10.87 18.59
CA TRP A 276 -11.19 -10.35 19.91
C TRP A 276 -12.19 -10.76 21.00
N GLU A 277 -11.77 -10.65 22.27
CA GLU A 277 -12.57 -11.04 23.42
C GLU A 277 -13.87 -10.26 23.57
N ASP A 278 -13.92 -9.03 23.07
CA ASP A 278 -15.11 -8.17 23.09
C ASP A 278 -16.15 -8.52 22.00
N GLY A 279 -15.83 -9.51 21.17
CA GLY A 279 -16.66 -9.98 20.05
C GLY A 279 -16.41 -9.26 18.73
N SER A 280 -15.54 -8.25 18.69
CA SER A 280 -15.15 -7.62 17.42
C SER A 280 -14.38 -8.62 16.54
N ALA A 281 -14.51 -8.49 15.21
CA ALA A 281 -13.87 -9.38 14.28
C ALA A 281 -13.49 -8.69 12.96
N ILE A 282 -12.40 -9.13 12.35
CA ILE A 282 -11.98 -8.75 11.00
C ILE A 282 -11.76 -10.03 10.20
N ALA A 283 -12.51 -10.20 9.12
CA ALA A 283 -12.35 -11.26 8.15
C ALA A 283 -11.51 -10.77 6.96
N PHE A 284 -10.57 -11.56 6.46
CA PHE A 284 -9.78 -11.27 5.27
C PHE A 284 -10.25 -12.20 4.13
N CYS A 285 -10.69 -11.59 3.03
CA CYS A 285 -11.21 -12.29 1.85
C CYS A 285 -10.44 -11.83 0.61
N PRO A 286 -9.24 -12.38 0.33
CA PRO A 286 -8.52 -12.09 -0.91
C PRO A 286 -9.26 -12.69 -2.10
N GLN A 287 -9.12 -12.08 -3.28
CA GLN A 287 -9.76 -12.50 -4.53
C GLN A 287 -9.01 -13.70 -5.13
N SER A 288 -9.12 -14.85 -4.49
CA SER A 288 -8.53 -16.08 -5.00
C SER A 288 -9.10 -16.45 -6.37
N THR A 289 -8.23 -16.84 -7.30
CA THR A 289 -8.65 -17.40 -8.60
C THR A 289 -9.15 -18.84 -8.50
N TYR A 290 -9.07 -19.45 -7.33
CA TYR A 290 -9.65 -20.76 -7.09
C TYR A 290 -11.15 -20.59 -6.86
N ASP A 291 -11.93 -20.78 -7.93
CA ASP A 291 -13.32 -21.19 -7.80
C ASP A 291 -13.32 -22.53 -7.07
N TYR A 292 -13.53 -22.49 -5.75
CA TYR A 292 -14.09 -23.67 -5.11
C TYR A 292 -15.56 -23.72 -5.52
N PRO A 293 -15.98 -24.67 -6.34
CA PRO A 293 -17.38 -24.93 -6.43
C PRO A 293 -17.81 -25.31 -5.01
N LEU A 294 -18.68 -24.49 -4.43
CA LEU A 294 -19.47 -24.88 -3.26
C LEU A 294 -20.45 -25.94 -3.74
N ASP A 295 -19.92 -27.10 -4.16
CA ASP A 295 -20.68 -28.26 -4.45
C ASP A 295 -20.97 -28.98 -3.15
N THR A 296 -22.24 -28.87 -2.78
CA THR A 296 -23.02 -29.62 -1.77
C THR A 296 -22.69 -29.38 -0.32
#